data_c2d4ca03ca8eba65bc692156d3955988
#
_entry.id   c2d4ca03ca8eba65bc692156d3955988
#
_cell.length_a   1.000
_cell.length_b   1.000
_cell.length_c   1.000
_cell.angle_alpha   90.00
_cell.angle_beta   90.00
_cell.angle_gamma   90.00
#
_symmetry.space_group_name_H-M   'P 1'
#
loop_
_entity.id
_entity.type
_entity.pdbx_description
1 polymer ?
#
loop_
_entity_poly.entity_id
_entity_poly.type
_entity_poly.pdbx_seq_one_letter_code
_entity_poly.pdbx_strand_id
1 'polypeptide(L)'
;GTLTALERAPQRYKTLVRMLDRAGSSSKHGGNVNPKSKDFLSLDPEDEECAKIRYMLLDPSCSGSGIVNRLDYLTSQDDEQDNLEQVIPGDQHTKAFDARLASLASLQQRMIQHAMKFPNLERFTYSTCSVHAEENEHVVRQVLTSPEARQGHWSLAPRSDVIPTWPSRGLAEACGGDETMADCLVRCTPGGQIECADNSVHCDATNGFFVCCFVRTPKISMQDSPPPLKRRRR
;
A
#
# COMPACT_ATOMS: atom_id res chain seq x y z
N GLY A 1 -10.84 19.72 1.97
CA GLY A 1 -9.42 19.40 2.16
C GLY A 1 -8.64 19.52 0.87
N THR A 2 -7.33 19.58 0.95
CA THR A 2 -6.41 19.63 -0.20
C THR A 2 -5.60 18.34 -0.26
N LEU A 3 -5.28 17.90 -1.49
CA LEU A 3 -4.42 16.75 -1.76
C LEU A 3 -3.12 17.23 -2.41
N THR A 4 -1.97 16.84 -1.88
CA THR A 4 -0.68 17.02 -2.56
C THR A 4 -0.30 15.72 -3.25
N ALA A 5 -0.12 15.74 -4.57
CA ALA A 5 0.29 14.60 -5.36
C ALA A 5 1.77 14.73 -5.76
N LEU A 6 2.58 13.73 -5.40
CA LEU A 6 4.03 13.75 -5.61
C LEU A 6 4.41 12.80 -6.76
N GLU A 7 5.25 13.28 -7.65
CA GLU A 7 5.91 12.45 -8.66
C GLU A 7 7.31 13.02 -8.95
N ARG A 8 8.34 12.18 -8.79
CA ARG A 8 9.73 12.61 -8.98
C ARG A 8 10.20 12.55 -10.43
N ALA A 9 9.65 11.61 -11.22
CA ALA A 9 10.09 11.42 -12.60
C ALA A 9 9.48 12.50 -13.52
N PRO A 10 10.29 13.33 -14.22
CA PRO A 10 9.78 14.49 -14.97
C PRO A 10 8.71 14.15 -16.02
N GLN A 11 8.86 13.02 -16.69
CA GLN A 11 7.88 12.60 -17.72
C GLN A 11 6.55 12.17 -17.11
N ARG A 12 6.59 11.39 -16.01
CA ARG A 12 5.40 10.98 -15.28
C ARG A 12 4.73 12.17 -14.60
N TYR A 13 5.49 13.13 -14.11
CA TYR A 13 4.96 14.39 -13.56
C TYR A 13 4.16 15.17 -14.62
N LYS A 14 4.68 15.30 -15.85
CA LYS A 14 3.94 15.94 -16.96
C LYS A 14 2.62 15.20 -17.24
N THR A 15 2.65 13.87 -17.19
CA THR A 15 1.45 13.05 -17.37
C THR A 15 0.46 13.27 -16.22
N LEU A 16 0.92 13.29 -14.98
CA LEU A 16 0.10 13.57 -13.79
C LEU A 16 -0.61 14.92 -13.95
N VAL A 17 0.13 15.99 -14.24
CA VAL A 17 -0.46 17.33 -14.45
C VAL A 17 -1.53 17.31 -15.53
N ARG A 18 -1.23 16.72 -16.70
CA ARG A 18 -2.18 16.63 -17.82
C ARG A 18 -3.45 15.85 -17.42
N MET A 19 -3.33 14.77 -16.67
CA MET A 19 -4.49 13.98 -16.22
C MET A 19 -5.34 14.73 -15.21
N LEU A 20 -4.72 15.44 -14.26
CA LEU A 20 -5.41 16.30 -13.31
C LEU A 20 -6.15 17.46 -14.00
N ASP A 21 -5.52 18.08 -14.99
CA ASP A 21 -6.16 19.15 -15.77
C ASP A 21 -7.37 18.62 -16.55
N ARG A 22 -7.24 17.45 -17.19
CA ARG A 22 -8.38 16.81 -17.91
C ARG A 22 -9.52 16.42 -16.97
N ALA A 23 -9.21 16.02 -15.73
CA ALA A 23 -10.20 15.68 -14.72
C ALA A 23 -10.80 16.92 -14.01
N GLY A 24 -10.32 18.13 -14.33
CA GLY A 24 -10.73 19.34 -13.60
C GLY A 24 -10.35 19.37 -12.12
N SER A 25 -9.42 18.49 -11.72
CA SER A 25 -9.06 18.30 -10.29
C SER A 25 -7.88 19.16 -9.86
N SER A 26 -7.15 19.76 -10.81
CA SER A 26 -5.99 20.61 -10.55
C SER A 26 -6.40 21.89 -9.81
N SER A 27 -5.60 22.28 -8.82
CA SER A 27 -5.80 23.56 -8.10
C SER A 27 -5.76 24.79 -9.00
N LYS A 28 -5.12 24.71 -10.17
CA LYS A 28 -5.11 25.77 -11.20
C LYS A 28 -6.50 26.03 -11.79
N HIS A 29 -7.37 25.03 -11.77
CA HIS A 29 -8.74 25.09 -12.32
C HIS A 29 -9.82 25.07 -11.21
N GLY A 30 -9.46 25.43 -9.97
CA GLY A 30 -10.39 25.44 -8.84
C GLY A 30 -10.58 24.07 -8.18
N GLY A 31 -9.84 23.03 -8.59
CA GLY A 31 -9.80 21.74 -7.92
C GLY A 31 -8.97 21.78 -6.64
N ASN A 32 -8.88 20.65 -5.96
CA ASN A 32 -8.22 20.51 -4.66
C ASN A 32 -6.91 19.71 -4.70
N VAL A 33 -6.41 19.33 -5.89
CA VAL A 33 -5.16 18.56 -6.06
C VAL A 33 -4.03 19.48 -6.47
N ASN A 34 -2.94 19.44 -5.71
CA ASN A 34 -1.71 20.21 -5.95
C ASN A 34 -0.56 19.24 -6.33
N PRO A 35 -0.24 19.10 -7.64
CA PRO A 35 0.88 18.26 -8.06
C PRO A 35 2.21 18.95 -7.77
N LYS A 36 3.19 18.17 -7.24
CA LYS A 36 4.56 18.63 -6.99
C LYS A 36 5.56 17.63 -7.60
N SER A 37 6.55 18.17 -8.34
CA SER A 37 7.68 17.37 -8.84
C SER A 37 8.74 17.25 -7.74
N LYS A 38 8.55 16.27 -6.84
CA LYS A 38 9.47 16.02 -5.71
C LYS A 38 9.57 14.52 -5.43
N ASP A 39 10.73 14.12 -4.90
CA ASP A 39 10.90 12.80 -4.30
C ASP A 39 10.30 12.79 -2.90
N PHE A 40 9.44 11.82 -2.63
CA PHE A 40 8.80 11.66 -1.32
C PHE A 40 9.84 11.50 -0.19
N LEU A 41 10.90 10.73 -0.43
CA LEU A 41 11.96 10.50 0.56
C LEU A 41 12.81 11.75 0.85
N SER A 42 12.72 12.78 0.03
CA SER A 42 13.41 14.06 0.26
C SER A 42 12.58 15.08 1.05
N LEU A 43 11.34 14.76 1.40
CA LEU A 43 10.54 15.63 2.24
C LEU A 43 11.05 15.61 3.68
N ASP A 44 11.06 16.76 4.33
CA ASP A 44 11.25 16.83 5.77
C ASP A 44 9.89 16.67 6.47
N PRO A 45 9.67 15.60 7.26
CA PRO A 45 8.42 15.39 7.97
C PRO A 45 8.06 16.52 8.96
N GLU A 46 9.06 17.25 9.47
CA GLU A 46 8.89 18.36 10.42
C GLU A 46 8.60 19.71 9.73
N ASP A 47 8.72 19.78 8.38
CA ASP A 47 8.35 20.99 7.64
C ASP A 47 6.88 21.36 7.87
N GLU A 48 6.58 22.65 7.94
CA GLU A 48 5.25 23.17 8.26
C GLU A 48 4.14 22.59 7.35
N GLU A 49 4.41 22.42 6.06
CA GLU A 49 3.44 21.81 5.13
C GLU A 49 3.27 20.30 5.39
N CYS A 50 4.36 19.60 5.67
CA CYS A 50 4.37 18.17 5.96
C CYS A 50 3.73 17.85 7.30
N ALA A 51 3.93 18.70 8.29
CA ALA A 51 3.31 18.57 9.61
C ALA A 51 1.77 18.70 9.59
N LYS A 52 1.17 19.24 8.52
CA LYS A 52 -0.29 19.33 8.36
C LYS A 52 -0.91 18.04 7.80
N ILE A 53 -0.10 17.10 7.35
CA ILE A 53 -0.59 15.87 6.69
C ILE A 53 -1.13 14.91 7.75
N ARG A 54 -2.39 14.53 7.62
CA ARG A 54 -3.08 13.57 8.50
C ARG A 54 -3.32 12.23 7.83
N TYR A 55 -3.43 12.21 6.51
CA TYR A 55 -3.70 11.01 5.72
C TYR A 55 -2.76 10.92 4.53
N MET A 56 -2.38 9.71 4.15
CA MET A 56 -1.44 9.51 3.04
C MET A 56 -1.81 8.24 2.25
N LEU A 57 -1.57 8.28 0.95
CA LEU A 57 -1.61 7.13 0.06
C LEU A 57 -0.18 6.87 -0.43
N LEU A 58 0.35 5.68 -0.14
CA LEU A 58 1.64 5.22 -0.66
C LEU A 58 1.39 4.14 -1.71
N ASP A 59 1.62 4.50 -2.95
CA ASP A 59 1.56 3.61 -4.12
C ASP A 59 2.93 3.65 -4.82
N PRO A 60 3.97 3.04 -4.22
CA PRO A 60 5.33 3.10 -4.73
C PRO A 60 5.50 2.24 -5.98
N SER A 61 6.62 2.45 -6.68
CA SER A 61 7.02 1.54 -7.75
C SER A 61 7.13 0.10 -7.24
N CYS A 62 6.55 -0.84 -7.98
CA CYS A 62 6.59 -2.27 -7.71
C CYS A 62 6.93 -3.04 -9.00
N SER A 63 7.00 -4.36 -8.93
CA SER A 63 7.30 -5.23 -10.09
C SER A 63 6.24 -5.13 -11.21
N GLY A 64 5.00 -4.78 -10.85
CA GLY A 64 3.87 -4.77 -11.78
C GLY A 64 3.37 -6.17 -12.16
N SER A 65 3.83 -7.21 -11.48
CA SER A 65 3.55 -8.61 -11.80
C SER A 65 2.06 -9.00 -11.71
N GLY A 66 1.25 -8.18 -11.07
CA GLY A 66 -0.19 -8.41 -10.98
C GLY A 66 -1.01 -7.83 -12.13
N ILE A 67 -0.38 -7.04 -13.02
CA ILE A 67 -1.09 -6.45 -14.16
C ILE A 67 -1.25 -7.50 -15.26
N VAL A 68 -2.47 -7.98 -15.44
CA VAL A 68 -2.81 -8.91 -16.53
C VAL A 68 -3.31 -8.07 -17.70
N ASN A 69 -2.54 -8.07 -18.79
CA ASN A 69 -2.93 -7.38 -20.02
C ASN A 69 -4.02 -8.20 -20.73
N ARG A 70 -5.27 -7.78 -20.64
CA ARG A 70 -6.38 -8.46 -21.31
C ARG A 70 -6.23 -8.54 -22.84
N LEU A 71 -5.47 -7.61 -23.44
CA LEU A 71 -5.20 -7.59 -24.87
C LEU A 71 -4.22 -8.70 -25.26
N ASP A 72 -3.22 -8.98 -24.45
CA ASP A 72 -2.24 -10.05 -24.71
C ASP A 72 -2.90 -11.43 -24.68
N TYR A 73 -3.95 -11.62 -23.86
CA TYR A 73 -4.72 -12.84 -23.81
C TYR A 73 -5.56 -13.08 -25.08
N LEU A 74 -6.01 -12.03 -25.73
CA LEU A 74 -6.80 -12.12 -26.96
C LEU A 74 -5.91 -12.22 -28.22
N THR A 75 -4.70 -11.68 -28.18
CA THR A 75 -3.75 -11.73 -29.31
C THR A 75 -2.93 -13.02 -29.34
N SER A 76 -2.73 -13.68 -28.20
CA SER A 76 -1.98 -14.95 -28.15
C SER A 76 -2.70 -16.17 -28.75
N GLN A 77 -3.91 -16.00 -29.32
CA GLN A 77 -4.59 -17.07 -30.06
C GLN A 77 -4.28 -17.08 -31.57
N ASP A 78 -3.66 -16.05 -32.15
CA ASP A 78 -3.53 -15.94 -33.60
C ASP A 78 -2.10 -15.78 -34.16
N ASP A 79 -1.04 -15.56 -33.34
CA ASP A 79 0.32 -15.37 -33.86
C ASP A 79 1.39 -16.14 -33.07
N GLU A 80 1.75 -17.31 -33.53
CA GLU A 80 3.05 -17.95 -33.26
C GLU A 80 4.14 -17.19 -34.03
N GLN A 81 4.67 -16.11 -33.49
CA GLN A 81 6.01 -15.52 -33.77
C GLN A 81 6.00 -14.02 -33.48
N ASP A 82 6.33 -13.64 -32.26
CA ASP A 82 7.35 -12.61 -32.03
C ASP A 82 7.71 -12.51 -30.54
N ASN A 83 9.01 -12.52 -30.29
CA ASN A 83 9.66 -12.51 -29.00
C ASN A 83 9.33 -11.24 -28.21
N LEU A 84 8.34 -11.31 -27.34
CA LEU A 84 8.24 -10.47 -26.16
C LEU A 84 8.25 -11.38 -24.96
N GLU A 85 9.22 -11.21 -24.08
CA GLU A 85 9.35 -11.95 -22.82
C GLU A 85 8.08 -11.77 -21.99
N GLN A 86 7.08 -12.60 -22.30
CA GLN A 86 5.90 -12.77 -21.44
C GLN A 86 6.38 -13.40 -20.15
N VAL A 87 6.25 -12.66 -19.07
CA VAL A 87 6.39 -13.21 -17.72
C VAL A 87 5.21 -14.15 -17.48
N ILE A 88 5.39 -15.41 -17.89
CA ILE A 88 4.51 -16.51 -17.53
C ILE A 88 4.70 -16.71 -16.02
N PRO A 89 3.62 -16.79 -15.20
CA PRO A 89 3.74 -17.20 -13.82
C PRO A 89 4.12 -18.69 -13.77
N GLY A 90 5.39 -18.98 -13.64
CA GLY A 90 5.92 -20.32 -13.57
C GLY A 90 7.36 -20.40 -14.06
N ASP A 91 8.29 -20.30 -13.10
CA ASP A 91 9.62 -20.87 -13.19
C ASP A 91 10.68 -20.17 -14.05
N GLN A 92 10.95 -18.87 -13.77
CA GLN A 92 12.27 -18.30 -14.00
C GLN A 92 12.57 -17.18 -13.00
N HIS A 93 12.83 -17.54 -11.74
CA HIS A 93 13.58 -16.69 -10.82
C HIS A 93 15.03 -16.60 -11.30
N THR A 94 15.31 -15.68 -12.20
CA THR A 94 16.69 -15.34 -12.49
C THR A 94 17.24 -14.52 -11.32
N LYS A 95 18.54 -14.69 -11.00
CA LYS A 95 19.22 -13.90 -9.95
C LYS A 95 19.02 -12.37 -10.15
N ALA A 96 18.90 -11.95 -11.40
CA ALA A 96 18.64 -10.54 -11.75
C ALA A 96 17.22 -10.09 -11.37
N PHE A 97 16.21 -10.96 -11.55
CA PHE A 97 14.84 -10.70 -11.14
C PHE A 97 14.73 -10.61 -9.62
N ASP A 98 15.31 -11.57 -8.89
CA ASP A 98 15.32 -11.57 -7.43
C ASP A 98 16.00 -10.33 -6.86
N ALA A 99 17.14 -9.91 -7.44
CA ALA A 99 17.82 -8.69 -7.03
C ALA A 99 16.98 -7.43 -7.28
N ARG A 100 16.24 -7.37 -8.39
CA ARG A 100 15.30 -6.28 -8.68
C ARG A 100 14.15 -6.26 -7.68
N LEU A 101 13.56 -7.41 -7.39
CA LEU A 101 12.46 -7.55 -6.43
C LEU A 101 12.90 -7.10 -5.04
N ALA A 102 14.07 -7.53 -4.56
CA ALA A 102 14.67 -7.12 -3.30
C ALA A 102 14.93 -5.60 -3.23
N SER A 103 15.38 -4.99 -4.34
CA SER A 103 15.59 -3.55 -4.44
C SER A 103 14.28 -2.76 -4.33
N LEU A 104 13.21 -3.25 -4.98
CA LEU A 104 11.88 -2.64 -4.90
C LEU A 104 11.31 -2.76 -3.48
N ALA A 105 11.38 -3.93 -2.88
CA ALA A 105 10.96 -4.17 -1.50
C ALA A 105 11.69 -3.24 -0.51
N SER A 106 13.00 -3.08 -0.68
CA SER A 106 13.80 -2.15 0.13
C SER A 106 13.37 -0.69 -0.03
N LEU A 107 13.04 -0.25 -1.26
CA LEU A 107 12.50 1.10 -1.51
C LEU A 107 11.15 1.27 -0.82
N GLN A 108 10.26 0.30 -0.95
CA GLN A 108 8.92 0.31 -0.35
C GLN A 108 9.00 0.39 1.18
N GLN A 109 9.87 -0.40 1.82
CA GLN A 109 10.11 -0.32 3.26
C GLN A 109 10.56 1.08 3.70
N ARG A 110 11.54 1.66 3.00
CA ARG A 110 12.02 3.02 3.31
C ARG A 110 10.91 4.07 3.18
N MET A 111 10.04 3.94 2.16
CA MET A 111 8.93 4.88 1.98
C MET A 111 7.91 4.77 3.12
N ILE A 112 7.56 3.56 3.54
CA ILE A 112 6.65 3.34 4.67
C ILE A 112 7.27 3.89 5.96
N GLN A 113 8.53 3.56 6.26
CA GLN A 113 9.24 4.06 7.43
C GLN A 113 9.37 5.60 7.42
N HIS A 114 9.55 6.19 6.23
CA HIS A 114 9.57 7.65 6.09
C HIS A 114 8.19 8.27 6.41
N ALA A 115 7.10 7.68 5.90
CA ALA A 115 5.74 8.11 6.23
C ALA A 115 5.47 8.07 7.73
N MET A 116 5.96 7.05 8.43
CA MET A 116 5.79 6.89 9.87
C MET A 116 6.41 8.02 10.71
N LYS A 117 7.32 8.80 10.13
CA LYS A 117 7.98 9.95 10.80
C LYS A 117 7.14 11.22 10.79
N PHE A 118 6.10 11.30 9.97
CA PHE A 118 5.25 12.50 9.89
C PHE A 118 4.49 12.70 11.20
N PRO A 119 4.63 13.87 11.87
CA PRO A 119 4.22 14.03 13.26
C PRO A 119 2.71 13.91 13.48
N ASN A 120 1.89 14.40 12.55
CA ASN A 120 0.44 14.42 12.67
C ASN A 120 -0.26 13.41 11.73
N LEU A 121 0.50 12.53 11.09
CA LEU A 121 -0.07 11.48 10.27
C LEU A 121 -0.80 10.47 11.16
N GLU A 122 -2.08 10.26 10.89
CA GLU A 122 -2.96 9.39 11.67
C GLU A 122 -3.14 8.03 11.00
N ARG A 123 -3.22 8.04 9.67
CA ARG A 123 -3.50 6.86 8.87
C ARG A 123 -2.87 6.99 7.49
N PHE A 124 -2.34 5.88 6.99
CA PHE A 124 -1.91 5.81 5.59
C PHE A 124 -2.12 4.42 5.01
N THR A 125 -2.37 4.36 3.71
CA THR A 125 -2.44 3.09 2.97
C THR A 125 -1.12 2.83 2.25
N TYR A 126 -0.79 1.56 2.12
CA TYR A 126 0.27 1.05 1.27
C TYR A 126 -0.34 0.07 0.28
N SER A 127 -0.07 0.28 -1.01
CA SER A 127 -0.60 -0.55 -2.11
C SER A 127 0.47 -0.91 -3.11
N THR A 128 0.30 -2.05 -3.77
CA THR A 128 1.11 -2.49 -4.92
C THR A 128 0.22 -3.16 -5.96
N CYS A 129 0.67 -3.15 -7.21
CA CYS A 129 0.13 -4.02 -8.25
C CYS A 129 1.02 -5.27 -8.45
N SER A 130 1.50 -5.86 -7.36
CA SER A 130 2.36 -7.05 -7.32
C SER A 130 1.63 -8.23 -6.70
N VAL A 131 1.92 -9.44 -7.21
CA VAL A 131 1.50 -10.71 -6.60
C VAL A 131 2.57 -11.30 -5.67
N HIS A 132 3.78 -10.71 -5.62
CA HIS A 132 4.90 -11.22 -4.85
C HIS A 132 4.78 -10.86 -3.37
N ALA A 133 4.93 -11.85 -2.49
CA ALA A 133 4.92 -11.66 -1.04
C ALA A 133 6.08 -10.76 -0.56
N GLU A 134 7.19 -10.77 -1.28
CA GLU A 134 8.39 -9.95 -1.02
C GLU A 134 8.08 -8.45 -1.05
N GLU A 135 7.18 -8.01 -1.92
CA GLU A 135 6.72 -6.62 -2.01
C GLU A 135 5.49 -6.32 -1.17
N ASN A 136 4.84 -7.32 -0.65
CA ASN A 136 3.56 -7.24 0.05
C ASN A 136 3.72 -7.57 1.55
N GLU A 137 3.40 -8.79 1.95
CA GLU A 137 3.39 -9.23 3.35
C GLU A 137 4.77 -9.09 4.03
N HIS A 138 5.85 -9.42 3.33
CA HIS A 138 7.20 -9.35 3.90
C HIS A 138 7.59 -7.89 4.21
N VAL A 139 7.27 -6.94 3.31
CA VAL A 139 7.48 -5.51 3.55
C VAL A 139 6.71 -5.06 4.78
N VAL A 140 5.41 -5.38 4.87
CA VAL A 140 4.55 -4.98 5.98
C VAL A 140 5.06 -5.56 7.30
N ARG A 141 5.40 -6.86 7.33
CA ARG A 141 5.92 -7.53 8.52
C ARG A 141 7.23 -6.90 9.02
N GLN A 142 8.16 -6.61 8.10
CA GLN A 142 9.43 -5.99 8.46
C GLN A 142 9.26 -4.58 9.01
N VAL A 143 8.39 -3.79 8.38
CA VAL A 143 8.12 -2.42 8.80
C VAL A 143 7.47 -2.37 10.18
N LEU A 144 6.52 -3.26 10.49
CA LEU A 144 5.87 -3.31 11.81
C LEU A 144 6.86 -3.59 12.96
N THR A 145 8.00 -4.21 12.66
CA THR A 145 9.06 -4.45 13.65
C THR A 145 10.10 -3.33 13.72
N SER A 146 9.98 -2.30 12.88
CA SER A 146 10.92 -1.19 12.80
C SER A 146 10.86 -0.26 14.02
N PRO A 147 11.94 0.49 14.31
CA PRO A 147 11.93 1.52 15.34
C PRO A 147 10.85 2.57 15.11
N GLU A 148 10.64 3.00 13.85
CA GLU A 148 9.65 4.00 13.47
C GLU A 148 8.21 3.54 13.82
N ALA A 149 7.90 2.27 13.55
CA ALA A 149 6.58 1.73 13.88
C ALA A 149 6.35 1.69 15.39
N ARG A 150 7.35 1.23 16.16
CA ARG A 150 7.26 1.14 17.63
C ARG A 150 7.16 2.52 18.29
N GLN A 151 8.04 3.45 17.93
CA GLN A 151 8.06 4.81 18.49
C GLN A 151 6.83 5.62 18.11
N GLY A 152 6.34 5.42 16.88
CA GLY A 152 5.15 6.06 16.36
C GLY A 152 3.83 5.41 16.78
N HIS A 153 3.86 4.27 17.50
CA HIS A 153 2.67 3.48 17.87
C HIS A 153 1.81 3.10 16.66
N TRP A 154 2.48 2.65 15.57
CA TRP A 154 1.82 2.22 14.36
C TRP A 154 1.41 0.75 14.44
N SER A 155 0.22 0.46 13.95
CA SER A 155 -0.33 -0.88 13.78
C SER A 155 -1.12 -0.97 12.48
N LEU A 156 -1.55 -2.16 12.10
CA LEU A 156 -2.49 -2.33 11.00
C LEU A 156 -3.91 -2.01 11.45
N ALA A 157 -4.68 -1.38 10.57
CA ALA A 157 -6.12 -1.26 10.74
C ALA A 157 -6.76 -2.64 10.65
N PRO A 158 -7.77 -2.95 11.48
CA PRO A 158 -8.44 -4.24 11.46
C PRO A 158 -9.23 -4.43 10.16
N ARG A 159 -9.55 -5.67 9.84
CA ARG A 159 -10.38 -6.03 8.67
C ARG A 159 -11.64 -5.19 8.54
N SER A 160 -12.31 -4.88 9.65
CA SER A 160 -13.54 -4.06 9.66
C SER A 160 -13.36 -2.69 9.00
N ASP A 161 -12.14 -2.15 9.00
CA ASP A 161 -11.80 -0.82 8.47
C ASP A 161 -11.20 -0.86 7.06
N VAL A 162 -10.85 -2.07 6.55
CA VAL A 162 -10.15 -2.24 5.27
C VAL A 162 -10.91 -3.23 4.39
N ILE A 163 -11.89 -2.72 3.64
CA ILE A 163 -12.74 -3.47 2.70
C ILE A 163 -13.24 -4.78 3.35
N PRO A 164 -14.08 -4.73 4.39
CA PRO A 164 -14.43 -5.88 5.21
C PRO A 164 -15.11 -7.02 4.43
N THR A 165 -15.80 -6.68 3.35
CA THR A 165 -16.53 -7.62 2.49
C THR A 165 -15.63 -8.33 1.49
N TRP A 166 -14.40 -7.88 1.28
CA TRP A 166 -13.47 -8.54 0.37
C TRP A 166 -12.95 -9.83 1.01
N PRO A 167 -13.18 -11.01 0.40
CA PRO A 167 -12.90 -12.29 1.06
C PRO A 167 -11.41 -12.64 1.08
N SER A 168 -10.67 -12.32 0.01
CA SER A 168 -9.25 -12.67 -0.12
C SER A 168 -8.36 -11.77 0.74
N ARG A 169 -7.56 -12.38 1.61
CA ARG A 169 -6.70 -11.71 2.57
C ARG A 169 -5.22 -12.04 2.32
N GLY A 170 -4.34 -11.46 3.11
CA GLY A 170 -2.91 -11.73 3.03
C GLY A 170 -2.59 -13.21 3.23
N LEU A 171 -1.40 -13.61 2.79
CA LEU A 171 -0.91 -14.97 2.94
C LEU A 171 -0.34 -15.17 4.35
N ALA A 172 -1.00 -16.02 5.16
CA ALA A 172 -0.59 -16.27 6.54
C ALA A 172 0.87 -16.78 6.64
N GLU A 173 1.29 -17.64 5.71
CA GLU A 173 2.67 -18.13 5.64
C GLU A 173 3.68 -16.99 5.44
N ALA A 174 3.38 -16.04 4.53
CA ALA A 174 4.21 -14.86 4.28
C ALA A 174 4.19 -13.88 5.47
N CYS A 175 3.12 -13.88 6.28
CA CYS A 175 3.03 -13.19 7.54
C CYS A 175 3.79 -13.89 8.68
N GLY A 176 4.46 -15.01 8.43
CA GLY A 176 5.15 -15.81 9.44
C GLY A 176 4.22 -16.66 10.30
N GLY A 177 3.05 -17.03 9.81
CA GLY A 177 2.01 -17.76 10.51
C GLY A 177 1.05 -16.87 11.31
N ASP A 178 1.16 -15.55 11.21
CA ASP A 178 0.27 -14.61 11.89
C ASP A 178 -1.02 -14.39 11.08
N GLU A 179 -2.06 -15.16 11.39
CA GLU A 179 -3.38 -15.06 10.77
C GLU A 179 -4.06 -13.72 11.05
N THR A 180 -3.81 -13.12 12.22
CA THR A 180 -4.37 -11.81 12.58
C THR A 180 -3.80 -10.72 11.70
N MET A 181 -2.50 -10.76 11.46
CA MET A 181 -1.86 -9.86 10.51
C MET A 181 -2.42 -10.08 9.10
N ALA A 182 -2.50 -11.34 8.65
CA ALA A 182 -3.00 -11.66 7.31
C ALA A 182 -4.43 -11.16 7.09
N ASP A 183 -5.30 -11.26 8.09
CA ASP A 183 -6.69 -10.77 8.02
C ASP A 183 -6.79 -9.23 7.86
N CYS A 184 -5.78 -8.47 8.29
CA CYS A 184 -5.71 -7.02 8.09
C CYS A 184 -5.31 -6.61 6.65
N LEU A 185 -4.82 -7.54 5.84
CA LEU A 185 -4.28 -7.29 4.51
C LEU A 185 -5.30 -7.71 3.44
N VAL A 186 -5.44 -6.92 2.39
CA VAL A 186 -6.30 -7.25 1.24
C VAL A 186 -5.42 -7.67 0.08
N ARG A 187 -5.75 -8.81 -0.52
CA ARG A 187 -5.04 -9.33 -1.68
C ARG A 187 -6.02 -9.65 -2.80
N CYS A 188 -5.62 -9.35 -4.03
CA CYS A 188 -6.27 -9.78 -5.26
C CYS A 188 -5.27 -10.65 -6.03
N THR A 189 -5.71 -11.83 -6.44
CA THR A 189 -4.85 -12.79 -7.17
C THR A 189 -5.53 -13.18 -8.47
N PRO A 190 -5.02 -12.75 -9.64
CA PRO A 190 -5.64 -13.04 -10.93
C PRO A 190 -5.84 -14.54 -11.12
N GLY A 191 -7.05 -14.95 -11.45
CA GLY A 191 -7.41 -16.36 -11.61
C GLY A 191 -7.46 -17.16 -10.31
N GLY A 192 -7.27 -16.51 -9.15
CA GLY A 192 -7.43 -17.14 -7.84
C GLY A 192 -8.88 -17.56 -7.57
N GLN A 193 -9.06 -18.52 -6.69
CA GLN A 193 -10.39 -18.92 -6.21
C GLN A 193 -10.76 -18.07 -5.00
N ILE A 194 -11.98 -17.53 -5.03
CA ILE A 194 -12.55 -16.75 -3.94
C ILE A 194 -13.74 -17.55 -3.39
N GLU A 195 -13.65 -17.96 -2.13
CA GLU A 195 -14.77 -18.56 -1.40
C GLU A 195 -15.63 -17.45 -0.81
N CYS A 196 -16.89 -17.42 -1.20
CA CYS A 196 -17.86 -16.46 -0.71
C CYS A 196 -18.58 -16.98 0.54
N ALA A 197 -19.23 -16.09 1.29
CA ALA A 197 -19.94 -16.42 2.52
C ALA A 197 -21.11 -17.42 2.33
N ASP A 198 -21.57 -17.59 1.10
CA ASP A 198 -22.62 -18.57 0.72
C ASP A 198 -22.02 -19.92 0.27
N ASN A 199 -20.71 -20.16 0.50
CA ASN A 199 -19.94 -21.31 0.06
C ASN A 199 -19.81 -21.45 -1.47
N SER A 200 -20.17 -20.44 -2.24
CA SER A 200 -19.85 -20.41 -3.66
C SER A 200 -18.37 -20.07 -3.88
N VAL A 201 -17.77 -20.66 -4.92
CA VAL A 201 -16.39 -20.39 -5.32
C VAL A 201 -16.43 -19.63 -6.63
N HIS A 202 -15.85 -18.46 -6.66
CA HIS A 202 -15.73 -17.63 -7.85
C HIS A 202 -14.25 -17.47 -8.23
N CYS A 203 -14.00 -17.28 -9.52
CA CYS A 203 -12.68 -16.91 -10.00
C CYS A 203 -12.43 -15.41 -9.71
N ASP A 204 -11.25 -15.08 -9.17
CA ASP A 204 -10.83 -13.69 -9.02
C ASP A 204 -10.57 -13.11 -10.43
N ALA A 205 -11.51 -12.33 -10.91
CA ALA A 205 -11.43 -11.69 -12.22
C ALA A 205 -10.72 -10.32 -12.18
N THR A 206 -10.05 -10.00 -11.05
CA THR A 206 -9.28 -8.76 -10.88
C THR A 206 -7.84 -8.92 -11.35
N ASN A 207 -7.15 -7.79 -11.48
CA ASN A 207 -5.69 -7.78 -11.55
C ASN A 207 -5.10 -8.13 -10.17
N GLY A 208 -3.85 -8.59 -10.15
CA GLY A 208 -3.11 -8.75 -8.91
C GLY A 208 -2.94 -7.40 -8.22
N PHE A 209 -3.35 -7.33 -6.97
CA PHE A 209 -3.29 -6.11 -6.18
C PHE A 209 -3.13 -6.44 -4.69
N PHE A 210 -2.46 -5.56 -3.99
CA PHE A 210 -2.30 -5.67 -2.54
C PHE A 210 -2.55 -4.31 -1.90
N VAL A 211 -3.23 -4.29 -0.76
CA VAL A 211 -3.38 -3.07 0.04
C VAL A 211 -3.46 -3.39 1.53
N CYS A 212 -2.85 -2.53 2.32
CA CYS A 212 -3.06 -2.48 3.77
C CYS A 212 -3.18 -1.04 4.24
N CYS A 213 -3.70 -0.86 5.44
CA CYS A 213 -3.83 0.44 6.08
C CYS A 213 -3.08 0.43 7.41
N PHE A 214 -2.14 1.36 7.56
CA PHE A 214 -1.48 1.63 8.82
C PHE A 214 -2.24 2.70 9.59
N VAL A 215 -2.41 2.50 10.89
CA VAL A 215 -3.07 3.44 11.80
C VAL A 215 -2.17 3.72 12.99
N ARG A 216 -2.18 4.96 13.43
CA ARG A 216 -1.47 5.37 14.65
C ARG A 216 -2.42 5.32 15.82
N THR A 217 -2.07 4.57 16.85
CA THR A 217 -2.80 4.61 18.12
C THR A 217 -2.57 5.98 18.76
N PRO A 218 -3.63 6.71 19.15
CA PRO A 218 -3.49 7.99 19.83
C PRO A 218 -2.63 7.79 21.09
N LYS A 219 -1.67 8.69 21.33
CA LYS A 219 -0.99 8.75 22.61
C LYS A 219 -2.06 9.07 23.67
N ILE A 220 -2.36 8.12 24.56
CA ILE A 220 -3.21 8.39 25.72
C ILE A 220 -2.46 9.43 26.53
N SER A 221 -2.95 10.68 26.56
CA SER A 221 -2.42 11.69 27.44
C SER A 221 -2.70 11.22 28.88
N MET A 222 -1.67 11.20 29.75
CA MET A 222 -1.83 10.83 31.17
C MET A 222 -2.84 11.73 31.94
N GLN A 223 -3.43 12.72 31.27
CA GLN A 223 -4.44 13.61 31.82
C GLN A 223 -5.86 13.01 31.86
N ASP A 224 -6.11 11.89 31.14
CA ASP A 224 -7.43 11.25 31.11
C ASP A 224 -7.56 10.07 32.08
N SER A 225 -6.64 9.91 32.99
CA SER A 225 -6.79 8.90 34.06
C SER A 225 -7.89 9.37 35.01
N PRO A 226 -8.97 8.58 35.22
CA PRO A 226 -9.99 8.96 36.20
C PRO A 226 -9.37 9.11 37.57
N PRO A 227 -9.77 10.12 38.36
CA PRO A 227 -9.21 10.37 39.67
C PRO A 227 -9.40 9.13 40.57
N PRO A 228 -8.40 8.80 41.44
CA PRO A 228 -8.48 7.61 42.28
C PRO A 228 -9.73 7.68 43.14
N LEU A 229 -10.53 6.60 43.13
CA LEU A 229 -11.72 6.47 43.94
C LEU A 229 -11.37 6.68 45.43
N LYS A 230 -11.86 7.75 46.05
CA LYS A 230 -11.72 8.02 47.46
C LYS A 230 -12.27 6.84 48.26
N ARG A 231 -11.40 6.03 48.88
CA ARG A 231 -11.83 5.01 49.82
C ARG A 231 -12.64 5.66 50.95
N ARG A 232 -13.95 5.38 51.03
CA ARG A 232 -14.76 5.71 52.18
C ARG A 232 -14.21 4.93 53.35
N ARG A 233 -13.64 5.63 54.33
CA ARG A 233 -13.37 5.04 55.66
C ARG A 233 -14.71 4.75 56.30
N ARG A 234 -14.91 3.51 56.72
CA ARG A 234 -15.92 3.11 57.72
C ARG A 234 -15.43 3.43 59.09
#